data_b9d214342049dbad25a2113cb2f5c5b8
#
_entry.id   b9d214342049dbad25a2113cb2f5c5b8
#
_cell.length_a   1.000
_cell.length_b   1.000
_cell.length_c   1.000
_cell.angle_alpha   90.00
_cell.angle_beta   90.00
_cell.angle_gamma   90.00
#
_symmetry.space_group_name_H-M   'P 1'
#
loop_
_entity.id
_entity.type
_entity.pdbx_description
1 polymer ?
#
loop_
_entity_poly.entity_id
_entity_poly.type
_entity_poly.pdbx_seq_one_letter_code
_entity_poly.pdbx_strand_id
1 'polypeptide(L)'
;EMGFTKCIEKVYKVLKDTNTYYTFDIDGIDPTFAPGTGTPEVGGINVRESQLVIRELRDLHFIGADVVEVSPPFDLNNMTSLVGATIAFEILCTMTKTN
;
A
#
# COMPACT_ATOMS: atom_id res chain seq x y z
N GLU A 1 21.49 5.17 -4.21
CA GLU A 1 20.16 4.93 -3.67
C GLU A 1 20.00 3.53 -3.14
N MET A 2 19.20 3.42 -2.10
CA MET A 2 18.91 2.14 -1.51
C MET A 2 17.90 1.39 -2.37
N GLY A 3 18.14 0.12 -2.63
CA GLY A 3 17.21 -0.71 -3.37
C GLY A 3 15.94 -0.97 -2.58
N PHE A 4 14.91 -1.36 -3.30
CA PHE A 4 13.57 -1.62 -2.76
C PHE A 4 13.61 -2.67 -1.62
N THR A 5 14.28 -3.78 -1.89
CA THR A 5 14.40 -4.87 -0.91
C THR A 5 15.08 -4.39 0.38
N LYS A 6 16.13 -3.60 0.25
CA LYS A 6 16.85 -3.09 1.44
C LYS A 6 16.00 -2.13 2.25
N CYS A 7 15.17 -1.32 1.59
CA CYS A 7 14.24 -0.44 2.29
C CYS A 7 13.26 -1.26 3.12
N ILE A 8 12.70 -2.32 2.53
CA ILE A 8 11.76 -3.20 3.24
C ILE A 8 12.44 -3.87 4.43
N GLU A 9 13.66 -4.34 4.25
CA GLU A 9 14.42 -4.95 5.34
C GLU A 9 14.61 -3.98 6.51
N LYS A 10 14.90 -2.72 6.22
CA LYS A 10 15.03 -1.70 7.26
C LYS A 10 13.73 -1.46 8.00
N VAL A 11 12.64 -1.35 7.26
CA VAL A 11 11.31 -1.18 7.87
C VAL A 11 11.00 -2.36 8.78
N TYR A 12 11.26 -3.56 8.29
CA TYR A 12 11.01 -4.77 9.07
C TYR A 12 11.81 -4.77 10.37
N LYS A 13 13.10 -4.43 10.31
CA LYS A 13 13.95 -4.39 11.50
C LYS A 13 13.43 -3.42 12.55
N VAL A 14 12.89 -2.29 12.12
CA VAL A 14 12.36 -1.28 13.05
C VAL A 14 11.07 -1.77 13.70
N LEU A 15 10.22 -2.45 12.94
CA LEU A 15 8.84 -2.71 13.36
C LEU A 15 8.57 -4.14 13.85
N LYS A 16 9.50 -5.05 13.69
CA LYS A 16 9.24 -6.49 13.89
C LYS A 16 8.73 -6.87 15.27
N ASP A 17 9.05 -6.10 16.30
CA ASP A 17 8.65 -6.41 17.67
C ASP A 17 7.60 -5.45 18.21
N THR A 18 6.90 -4.73 17.33
CA THR A 18 5.91 -3.73 17.73
C THR A 18 4.56 -3.99 17.06
N ASN A 19 3.51 -3.54 17.72
CA ASN A 19 2.20 -3.46 17.07
C ASN A 19 2.26 -2.39 16.00
N THR A 20 1.77 -2.70 14.80
CA THR A 20 1.92 -1.83 13.63
C THR A 20 0.55 -1.55 13.02
N TYR A 21 0.31 -0.29 12.70
CA TYR A 21 -0.87 0.12 11.94
C TYR A 21 -0.43 0.47 10.53
N TYR A 22 -1.13 -0.07 9.53
CA TYR A 22 -0.80 0.15 8.13
C TYR A 22 -1.74 1.20 7.53
N THR A 23 -1.19 2.33 7.13
CA THR A 23 -1.98 3.31 6.39
C THR A 23 -1.39 3.41 4.98
N PHE A 24 -2.22 3.19 3.99
CA PHE A 24 -1.82 3.23 2.59
C PHE A 24 -2.50 4.42 1.92
N ASP A 25 -1.69 5.37 1.49
CA ASP A 25 -2.17 6.53 0.76
C ASP A 25 -2.09 6.23 -0.73
N ILE A 26 -3.24 6.28 -1.42
CA ILE A 26 -3.32 5.90 -2.83
C ILE A 26 -2.48 6.83 -3.72
N ASP A 27 -2.21 8.06 -3.28
CA ASP A 27 -1.40 8.97 -4.08
C ASP A 27 0.10 8.63 -4.07
N GLY A 28 0.50 7.64 -3.28
CA GLY A 28 1.85 7.05 -3.38
C GLY A 28 2.02 6.20 -4.65
N ILE A 29 0.91 5.79 -5.26
CA ILE A 29 0.94 5.09 -6.54
C ILE A 29 0.95 6.15 -7.66
N ASP A 30 1.78 5.91 -8.67
CA ASP A 30 1.87 6.82 -9.81
C ASP A 30 0.47 7.04 -10.42
N PRO A 31 0.10 8.28 -10.76
CA PRO A 31 -1.23 8.57 -11.33
C PRO A 31 -1.48 7.91 -12.69
N THR A 32 -0.44 7.38 -13.33
CA THR A 32 -0.63 6.53 -14.51
C THR A 32 -1.49 5.32 -14.17
N PHE A 33 -1.40 4.82 -12.94
CA PHE A 33 -2.14 3.64 -12.48
C PHE A 33 -3.31 4.00 -11.57
N ALA A 34 -3.22 5.10 -10.84
CA ALA A 34 -4.23 5.50 -9.86
C ALA A 34 -4.44 7.03 -9.89
N PRO A 35 -5.12 7.53 -10.93
CA PRO A 35 -5.33 8.97 -11.06
C PRO A 35 -6.42 9.54 -10.15
N GLY A 36 -7.26 8.71 -9.56
CA GLY A 36 -8.43 9.14 -8.80
C GLY A 36 -8.09 9.58 -7.39
N THR A 37 -7.28 10.62 -7.26
CA THR A 37 -6.90 11.20 -5.98
C THR A 37 -6.82 12.72 -6.12
N GLY A 38 -6.98 13.44 -5.01
CA GLY A 38 -6.94 14.89 -5.01
C GLY A 38 -5.54 15.48 -5.18
N THR A 39 -4.50 14.70 -4.89
CA THR A 39 -3.11 15.16 -4.91
C THR A 39 -2.20 14.20 -5.67
N PRO A 40 -2.46 14.00 -6.98
CA PRO A 40 -1.62 13.06 -7.74
C PRO A 40 -0.18 13.57 -7.85
N GLU A 41 0.76 12.63 -7.76
CA GLU A 41 2.19 12.95 -7.78
C GLU A 41 2.88 11.97 -8.74
N VAL A 42 3.46 12.50 -9.81
CA VAL A 42 4.17 11.66 -10.79
C VAL A 42 5.47 11.12 -10.18
N GLY A 43 5.91 9.98 -10.64
CA GLY A 43 7.11 9.35 -10.13
C GLY A 43 6.86 8.39 -8.98
N GLY A 44 5.61 8.02 -8.75
CA GLY A 44 5.23 7.07 -7.70
C GLY A 44 5.49 5.61 -8.10
N ILE A 45 5.18 4.71 -7.19
CA ILE A 45 5.34 3.28 -7.40
C ILE A 45 4.16 2.74 -8.21
N ASN A 46 4.33 1.57 -8.81
CA ASN A 46 3.23 0.92 -9.52
C ASN A 46 2.44 0.01 -8.57
N VAL A 47 1.34 -0.55 -9.07
CA VAL A 47 0.46 -1.38 -8.24
C VAL A 47 1.16 -2.67 -7.80
N ARG A 48 1.91 -3.29 -8.71
CA ARG A 48 2.63 -4.52 -8.37
C ARG A 48 3.66 -4.28 -7.26
N GLU A 49 4.38 -3.18 -7.33
CA GLU A 49 5.33 -2.82 -6.28
C GLU A 49 4.62 -2.63 -4.94
N SER A 50 3.45 -2.01 -4.95
CA SER A 50 2.64 -1.82 -3.75
C SER A 50 2.23 -3.17 -3.14
N GLN A 51 1.78 -4.10 -3.98
CA GLN A 51 1.43 -5.44 -3.53
C GLN A 51 2.64 -6.17 -2.93
N LEU A 52 3.80 -6.03 -3.58
CA LEU A 52 5.02 -6.67 -3.10
C LEU A 52 5.45 -6.13 -1.73
N VAL A 53 5.36 -4.81 -1.53
CA VAL A 53 5.66 -4.23 -0.21
C VAL A 53 4.78 -4.85 0.86
N ILE A 54 3.49 -4.91 0.61
CA ILE A 54 2.54 -5.45 1.59
C ILE A 54 2.89 -6.92 1.90
N ARG A 55 3.16 -7.70 0.88
CA ARG A 55 3.49 -9.13 1.05
C ARG A 55 4.81 -9.33 1.78
N GLU A 56 5.81 -8.49 1.50
CA GLU A 56 7.11 -8.60 2.16
C GLU A 56 7.03 -8.21 3.63
N LEU A 57 6.04 -7.43 4.03
CA LEU A 57 5.84 -7.02 5.42
C LEU A 57 4.85 -7.93 6.16
N ARG A 58 4.48 -9.07 5.58
CA ARG A 58 3.42 -9.92 6.13
C ARG A 58 3.71 -10.48 7.53
N ASP A 59 4.96 -10.53 7.92
CA ASP A 59 5.34 -11.07 9.23
C ASP A 59 5.27 -10.03 10.35
N LEU A 60 4.99 -8.78 10.02
CA LEU A 60 4.77 -7.74 11.03
C LEU A 60 3.42 -7.94 11.70
N HIS A 61 3.31 -7.46 12.93
CA HIS A 61 2.08 -7.57 13.70
C HIS A 61 1.17 -6.38 13.40
N PHE A 62 0.33 -6.51 12.39
CA PHE A 62 -0.62 -5.45 12.02
C PHE A 62 -1.87 -5.55 12.89
N ILE A 63 -2.18 -4.45 13.58
CA ILE A 63 -3.37 -4.36 14.44
C ILE A 63 -4.52 -3.63 13.78
N GLY A 64 -4.28 -2.99 12.65
CA GLY A 64 -5.29 -2.28 11.89
C GLY A 64 -4.68 -1.69 10.63
N ALA A 65 -5.54 -1.21 9.75
CA ALA A 65 -5.09 -0.64 8.48
C ALA A 65 -6.16 0.25 7.89
N ASP A 66 -5.75 1.13 6.99
CA ASP A 66 -6.68 1.87 6.14
C ASP A 66 -6.06 2.12 4.77
N VAL A 67 -6.91 2.47 3.83
CA VAL A 67 -6.53 2.96 2.51
C VAL A 67 -7.22 4.30 2.34
N VAL A 68 -6.44 5.33 2.12
CA VAL A 68 -6.93 6.72 2.13
C VAL A 68 -6.68 7.41 0.80
N GLU A 69 -7.32 8.55 0.62
CA GLU A 69 -7.15 9.48 -0.50
C GLU A 69 -7.70 9.00 -1.84
N VAL A 70 -8.49 7.94 -1.88
CA VAL A 70 -9.25 7.61 -3.09
C VAL A 70 -10.35 8.66 -3.25
N SER A 71 -10.36 9.34 -4.40
CA SER A 71 -11.33 10.38 -4.69
C SER A 71 -12.08 10.03 -5.98
N PRO A 72 -13.25 9.40 -5.86
CA PRO A 72 -14.02 8.94 -7.03
C PRO A 72 -14.31 10.04 -8.07
N PRO A 73 -14.59 11.30 -7.70
CA PRO A 73 -14.81 12.34 -8.71
C PRO A 73 -13.64 12.57 -9.66
N PHE A 74 -12.42 12.25 -9.24
CA PHE A 74 -11.23 12.39 -10.07
C PHE A 74 -10.82 11.07 -10.72
N ASP A 75 -11.57 10.00 -10.47
CA ASP A 75 -11.22 8.68 -10.97
C ASP A 75 -11.59 8.51 -12.44
N LEU A 76 -10.95 7.56 -13.10
CA LEU A 76 -11.19 7.23 -14.49
C LEU A 76 -11.79 5.83 -14.53
N ASN A 77 -13.09 5.73 -14.82
CA ASN A 77 -13.82 4.47 -14.90
C ASN A 77 -13.67 3.60 -13.66
N ASN A 78 -13.58 4.23 -12.49
CA ASN A 78 -13.42 3.54 -11.20
C ASN A 78 -12.15 2.69 -11.09
N MET A 79 -11.14 2.98 -11.90
CA MET A 79 -9.88 2.21 -11.86
C MET A 79 -9.13 2.41 -10.56
N THR A 80 -9.08 3.65 -10.06
CA THR A 80 -8.40 3.93 -8.78
C THR A 80 -9.14 3.27 -7.62
N SER A 81 -10.47 3.27 -7.66
CA SER A 81 -11.27 2.57 -6.65
C SER A 81 -10.97 1.08 -6.65
N LEU A 82 -10.81 0.49 -7.83
CA LEU A 82 -10.43 -0.92 -7.95
C LEU A 82 -9.03 -1.17 -7.39
N VAL A 83 -8.08 -0.29 -7.67
CA VAL A 83 -6.74 -0.38 -7.11
C VAL A 83 -6.80 -0.31 -5.58
N GLY A 84 -7.57 0.65 -5.05
CA GLY A 84 -7.75 0.79 -3.60
C GLY A 84 -8.32 -0.46 -2.97
N ALA A 85 -9.33 -1.04 -3.60
CA ALA A 85 -9.95 -2.29 -3.12
C ALA A 85 -8.94 -3.45 -3.16
N THR A 86 -8.12 -3.51 -4.20
CA THR A 86 -7.08 -4.53 -4.33
C THR A 86 -6.05 -4.40 -3.22
N ILE A 87 -5.61 -3.19 -2.92
CA ILE A 87 -4.66 -2.92 -1.84
C ILE A 87 -5.27 -3.31 -0.49
N ALA A 88 -6.52 -2.94 -0.25
CA ALA A 88 -7.22 -3.31 0.98
C ALA A 88 -7.30 -4.83 1.13
N PHE A 89 -7.58 -5.54 0.05
CA PHE A 89 -7.64 -7.00 0.06
C PHE A 89 -6.26 -7.61 0.38
N GLU A 90 -5.20 -7.09 -0.22
CA GLU A 90 -3.85 -7.55 0.08
C GLU A 90 -3.52 -7.38 1.57
N ILE A 91 -3.87 -6.23 2.14
CA ILE A 91 -3.63 -5.96 3.55
C ILE A 91 -4.44 -6.93 4.42
N LEU A 92 -5.72 -7.14 4.09
CA LEU A 92 -6.56 -8.08 4.82
C LEU A 92 -5.98 -9.50 4.80
N CYS A 93 -5.51 -9.95 3.65
CA CYS A 93 -4.89 -11.26 3.54
C CYS A 93 -3.68 -11.39 4.46
N THR A 94 -2.91 -10.30 4.56
CA THR A 94 -1.75 -10.26 5.45
C THR A 94 -2.17 -10.33 6.91
N MET A 95 -3.22 -9.60 7.28
CA MET A 95 -3.68 -9.52 8.67
C MET A 95 -4.40 -10.77 9.13
N THR A 96 -5.00 -11.51 8.21
CA THR A 96 -5.79 -12.69 8.56
C THR A 96 -5.04 -14.00 8.43
N LYS A 97 -3.76 -13.95 8.09
CA LYS A 97 -2.97 -15.17 8.00
C LYS A 97 -2.95 -15.85 9.37
N THR A 98 -3.02 -17.16 9.36
CA THR A 98 -2.90 -17.96 10.56
C THR A 98 -1.57 -18.70 10.55
N ASN A 99 -1.02 -18.85 11.70
CA ASN A 99 0.26 -19.53 11.84
C ASN A 99 0.07 -20.91 12.45
#